data_bb766632ea84eba80f1355bb2c81c34f
#
_entry.id   bb766632ea84eba80f1355bb2c81c34f
#
_cell.length_a   1.000
_cell.length_b   1.000
_cell.length_c   1.000
_cell.angle_alpha   90.00
_cell.angle_beta   90.00
_cell.angle_gamma   90.00
#
_symmetry.space_group_name_H-M   'P 1'
#
loop_
_entity.id
_entity.type
_entity.pdbx_description
1 polymer ?
#
loop_
_entity_poly.entity_id
_entity_poly.type
_entity_poly.pdbx_seq_one_letter_code
_entity_poly.pdbx_strand_id
1 'polypeptide(L)'
;TSKFKGYEDKLAIAGSYWPPQYVIMNGDTLEPLKIMATRGMTVGDQEFHPEPRVASIVASHFKPEFLVNVKETGKTLLVNYTDLNAISTKEIPVSKYLHDGGLDSTKRYFMVAANQSNQIGAIDMKEGKLAGLIDVGKIPHPGRGANFIHPKYGPVWSTGHLGDDTI
;
A
#
# COMPACT_ATOMS: atom_id res chain seq x y z
N THR A 1 10.34 6.35 3.80
CA THR A 1 11.50 6.64 2.94
C THR A 1 11.78 5.46 2.01
N SER A 2 12.50 5.71 0.89
CA SER A 2 12.92 4.69 -0.08
C SER A 2 13.81 3.63 0.55
N LYS A 3 13.67 2.36 0.11
CA LYS A 3 14.37 1.19 0.70
C LYS A 3 15.10 0.33 -0.33
N PHE A 4 14.96 0.61 -1.61
CA PHE A 4 15.68 -0.11 -2.65
C PHE A 4 17.17 0.24 -2.62
N LYS A 5 18.02 -0.78 -2.83
CA LYS A 5 19.48 -0.65 -2.79
C LYS A 5 19.99 0.48 -3.71
N GLY A 6 20.76 1.39 -3.13
CA GLY A 6 21.29 2.58 -3.80
C GLY A 6 20.38 3.82 -3.74
N TYR A 7 19.15 3.66 -3.21
CA TYR A 7 18.20 4.74 -2.98
C TYR A 7 17.80 4.87 -1.50
N GLU A 8 18.45 4.11 -0.61
CA GLU A 8 18.09 4.10 0.80
C GLU A 8 18.03 5.51 1.36
N ASP A 9 16.87 5.86 1.87
CA ASP A 9 16.52 7.13 2.52
C ASP A 9 16.73 8.41 1.66
N LYS A 10 17.07 8.28 0.37
CA LYS A 10 17.23 9.43 -0.53
C LYS A 10 15.92 10.14 -0.86
N LEU A 11 14.82 9.42 -0.79
CA LEU A 11 13.48 9.94 -1.04
C LEU A 11 12.56 9.63 0.14
N ALA A 12 11.70 10.60 0.45
CA ALA A 12 10.54 10.43 1.32
C ALA A 12 9.26 10.55 0.51
N ILE A 13 8.17 9.99 1.00
CA ILE A 13 6.85 10.11 0.39
C ILE A 13 5.80 10.33 1.47
N ALA A 14 4.87 11.23 1.21
CA ALA A 14 3.69 11.47 2.04
C ALA A 14 2.44 11.46 1.18
N GLY A 15 1.36 10.87 1.72
CA GLY A 15 0.04 10.89 1.12
C GLY A 15 -0.90 11.81 1.88
N SER A 16 -1.91 12.33 1.20
CA SER A 16 -2.95 13.15 1.81
C SER A 16 -4.35 12.64 1.49
N TYR A 17 -5.29 12.95 2.37
CA TYR A 17 -6.71 12.76 2.13
C TYR A 17 -7.26 13.88 1.25
N TRP A 18 -6.83 15.10 1.54
CA TRP A 18 -7.18 16.27 0.76
C TRP A 18 -6.00 17.26 0.67
N PRO A 19 -5.64 17.71 -0.52
CA PRO A 19 -6.08 17.19 -1.82
C PRO A 19 -5.70 15.72 -2.02
N PRO A 20 -6.42 14.93 -2.84
CA PRO A 20 -6.15 13.50 -3.06
C PRO A 20 -4.89 13.33 -3.91
N GLN A 21 -3.76 13.21 -3.24
CA GLN A 21 -2.43 13.20 -3.86
C GLN A 21 -1.39 12.55 -2.96
N TYR A 22 -0.25 12.25 -3.54
CA TYR A 22 0.98 12.00 -2.80
C TYR A 22 2.09 12.93 -3.26
N VAL A 23 3.05 13.17 -2.37
CA VAL A 23 4.22 14.01 -2.62
C VAL A 23 5.47 13.19 -2.41
N ILE A 24 6.35 13.14 -3.41
CA ILE A 24 7.70 12.62 -3.28
C ILE A 24 8.61 13.79 -2.93
N MET A 25 9.43 13.62 -1.93
CA MET A 25 10.29 14.63 -1.32
C MET A 25 11.73 14.14 -1.28
N ASN A 26 12.65 15.07 -1.19
CA ASN A 26 14.03 14.78 -0.81
C ASN A 26 14.04 14.13 0.58
N GLY A 27 14.82 13.05 0.76
CA GLY A 27 14.86 12.29 2.01
C GLY A 27 15.50 13.02 3.18
N ASP A 28 16.40 13.97 2.91
CA ASP A 28 17.13 14.72 3.93
C ASP A 28 16.45 16.05 4.26
N THR A 29 16.07 16.82 3.23
CA THR A 29 15.55 18.19 3.39
C THR A 29 14.03 18.24 3.47
N LEU A 30 13.34 17.19 3.03
CA LEU A 30 11.88 17.10 2.84
C LEU A 30 11.33 18.13 1.82
N GLU A 31 12.17 18.71 1.01
CA GLU A 31 11.72 19.54 -0.10
C GLU A 31 10.87 18.73 -1.08
N PRO A 32 9.70 19.24 -1.49
CA PRO A 32 8.85 18.55 -2.47
C PRO A 32 9.51 18.50 -3.84
N LEU A 33 9.64 17.31 -4.38
CA LEU A 33 10.23 17.06 -5.70
C LEU A 33 9.15 16.75 -6.75
N LYS A 34 8.07 16.06 -6.36
CA LYS A 34 6.99 15.68 -7.26
C LYS A 34 5.67 15.54 -6.52
N ILE A 35 4.61 16.09 -7.10
CA ILE A 35 3.22 15.96 -6.60
C ILE A 35 2.41 15.21 -7.64
N MET A 36 1.69 14.17 -7.22
CA MET A 36 0.89 13.31 -8.09
C MET A 36 -0.52 13.15 -7.54
N ALA A 37 -1.52 13.49 -8.35
CA ALA A 37 -2.93 13.26 -8.02
C ALA A 37 -3.28 11.77 -8.09
N THR A 38 -4.27 11.35 -7.26
CA THR A 38 -4.70 9.95 -7.17
C THR A 38 -6.11 9.70 -7.68
N ARG A 39 -6.73 10.71 -8.31
CA ARG A 39 -8.04 10.59 -8.94
C ARG A 39 -8.05 9.47 -9.98
N GLY A 40 -9.11 8.72 -10.05
CA GLY A 40 -9.17 7.61 -11.00
C GLY A 40 -10.42 6.75 -10.89
N MET A 41 -10.44 5.70 -11.70
CA MET A 41 -11.53 4.74 -11.73
C MET A 41 -11.44 3.76 -10.57
N THR A 42 -12.59 3.46 -9.97
CA THR A 42 -12.70 2.47 -8.89
C THR A 42 -12.62 1.04 -9.44
N VAL A 43 -12.20 0.09 -8.60
CA VAL A 43 -12.28 -1.33 -8.92
C VAL A 43 -13.73 -1.81 -8.84
N GLY A 44 -14.09 -2.80 -9.68
CA GLY A 44 -15.42 -3.40 -9.69
C GLY A 44 -16.41 -2.62 -10.53
N ASP A 45 -16.93 -1.52 -10.04
CA ASP A 45 -17.96 -0.69 -10.70
C ASP A 45 -17.41 0.26 -11.78
N GLN A 46 -16.10 0.50 -11.82
CA GLN A 46 -15.45 1.37 -12.81
C GLN A 46 -16.01 2.80 -12.85
N GLU A 47 -16.36 3.35 -11.70
CA GLU A 47 -16.80 4.72 -11.55
C GLU A 47 -15.60 5.65 -11.29
N PHE A 48 -15.63 6.85 -11.86
CA PHE A 48 -14.61 7.86 -11.58
C PHE A 48 -14.78 8.43 -10.16
N HIS A 49 -13.74 8.31 -9.34
CA HIS A 49 -13.70 8.92 -8.02
C HIS A 49 -12.84 10.19 -8.05
N PRO A 50 -13.42 11.38 -7.75
CA PRO A 50 -12.69 12.65 -7.84
C PRO A 50 -11.77 12.90 -6.64
N GLU A 51 -12.03 12.26 -5.50
CA GLU A 51 -11.36 12.53 -4.22
C GLU A 51 -10.94 11.23 -3.47
N PRO A 52 -10.24 10.30 -4.15
CA PRO A 52 -9.83 9.07 -3.50
C PRO A 52 -8.63 9.34 -2.57
N ARG A 53 -8.80 9.05 -1.29
CA ARG A 53 -7.81 9.32 -0.25
C ARG A 53 -6.60 8.38 -0.36
N VAL A 54 -5.41 8.95 -0.19
CA VAL A 54 -4.21 8.13 -0.01
C VAL A 54 -4.16 7.63 1.43
N ALA A 55 -4.12 6.32 1.60
CA ALA A 55 -4.03 5.69 2.91
C ALA A 55 -2.57 5.31 3.24
N SER A 56 -2.27 4.05 3.50
CA SER A 56 -0.90 3.66 3.83
C SER A 56 0.02 3.63 2.60
N ILE A 57 1.30 3.89 2.86
CA ILE A 57 2.37 3.79 1.88
C ILE A 57 3.47 2.92 2.45
N VAL A 58 4.03 2.02 1.62
CA VAL A 58 5.23 1.25 1.93
C VAL A 58 6.26 1.38 0.81
N ALA A 59 7.52 1.15 1.13
CA ALA A 59 8.60 1.14 0.15
C ALA A 59 9.02 -0.30 -0.18
N SER A 60 9.17 -0.59 -1.46
CA SER A 60 9.69 -1.87 -1.92
C SER A 60 11.18 -2.00 -1.61
N HIS A 61 11.59 -3.21 -1.17
CA HIS A 61 12.99 -3.60 -1.05
C HIS A 61 13.54 -4.27 -2.32
N PHE A 62 12.66 -4.61 -3.27
CA PHE A 62 12.99 -5.36 -4.48
C PHE A 62 13.10 -4.50 -5.73
N LYS A 63 12.42 -3.36 -5.74
CA LYS A 63 12.37 -2.42 -6.86
C LYS A 63 12.40 -0.97 -6.35
N PRO A 64 12.84 -0.01 -7.17
CA PRO A 64 12.80 1.40 -6.82
C PRO A 64 11.37 1.96 -6.87
N GLU A 65 10.51 1.44 -6.00
CA GLU A 65 9.07 1.71 -6.02
C GLU A 65 8.53 2.01 -4.62
N PHE A 66 7.59 2.95 -4.55
CA PHE A 66 6.66 3.09 -3.46
C PHE A 66 5.34 2.41 -3.82
N LEU A 67 4.73 1.72 -2.87
CA LEU A 67 3.37 1.21 -2.96
C LEU A 67 2.45 2.18 -2.24
N VAL A 68 1.54 2.79 -2.99
CA VAL A 68 0.60 3.80 -2.50
C VAL A 68 -0.80 3.24 -2.55
N ASN A 69 -1.42 3.05 -1.41
CA ASN A 69 -2.82 2.59 -1.32
C ASN A 69 -3.77 3.76 -1.52
N VAL A 70 -4.67 3.63 -2.49
CA VAL A 70 -5.71 4.61 -2.78
C VAL A 70 -7.05 4.03 -2.35
N LYS A 71 -7.59 4.59 -1.27
CA LYS A 71 -8.65 3.98 -0.47
C LYS A 71 -9.91 3.68 -1.29
N GLU A 72 -10.52 4.70 -1.86
CA GLU A 72 -11.82 4.57 -2.52
C GLU A 72 -11.72 3.92 -3.90
N THR A 73 -10.62 4.12 -4.62
CA THR A 73 -10.43 3.42 -5.90
C THR A 73 -10.17 1.92 -5.71
N GLY A 74 -9.69 1.53 -4.53
CA GLY A 74 -9.37 0.13 -4.24
C GLY A 74 -8.12 -0.38 -4.95
N LYS A 75 -7.25 0.53 -5.36
CA LYS A 75 -6.02 0.22 -6.08
C LYS A 75 -4.79 0.51 -5.24
N THR A 76 -3.78 -0.32 -5.37
CA THR A 76 -2.42 0.00 -4.94
C THR A 76 -1.60 0.43 -6.14
N LEU A 77 -0.99 1.61 -6.06
CA LEU A 77 -0.14 2.16 -7.10
C LEU A 77 1.31 1.75 -6.84
N LEU A 78 1.96 1.12 -7.81
CA LEU A 78 3.41 0.93 -7.82
C LEU A 78 4.04 2.14 -8.49
N VAL A 79 4.62 3.01 -7.70
CA VAL A 79 5.20 4.29 -8.15
C VAL A 79 6.70 4.14 -8.28
N ASN A 80 7.19 3.99 -9.50
CA ASN A 80 8.61 3.89 -9.77
C ASN A 80 9.25 5.28 -9.74
N TYR A 81 10.28 5.44 -8.90
CA TYR A 81 10.94 6.71 -8.65
C TYR A 81 12.35 6.83 -9.27
N THR A 82 12.71 5.96 -10.19
CA THR A 82 14.04 6.04 -10.86
C THR A 82 14.22 7.31 -11.67
N ASP A 83 13.16 7.81 -12.28
CA ASP A 83 13.12 9.09 -12.98
C ASP A 83 11.94 9.93 -12.47
N LEU A 84 12.25 10.95 -11.68
CA LEU A 84 11.25 11.86 -11.12
C LEU A 84 10.61 12.79 -12.17
N ASN A 85 11.23 12.95 -13.35
CA ASN A 85 10.66 13.73 -14.46
C ASN A 85 9.61 12.91 -15.23
N ALA A 86 9.77 11.59 -15.26
CA ALA A 86 8.89 10.64 -15.95
C ALA A 86 8.46 9.51 -15.02
N ILE A 87 7.72 9.85 -13.96
CA ILE A 87 7.20 8.87 -12.99
C ILE A 87 6.34 7.83 -13.72
N SER A 88 6.76 6.57 -13.62
CA SER A 88 5.97 5.42 -14.08
C SER A 88 5.13 4.87 -12.94
N THR A 89 3.84 4.71 -13.18
CA THR A 89 2.89 4.16 -12.21
C THR A 89 2.15 2.97 -12.79
N LYS A 90 2.23 1.83 -12.10
CA LYS A 90 1.42 0.64 -12.40
C LYS A 90 0.32 0.51 -11.35
N GLU A 91 -0.92 0.36 -11.78
CA GLU A 91 -2.06 0.13 -10.91
C GLU A 91 -2.26 -1.37 -10.65
N ILE A 92 -2.44 -1.76 -9.40
CA ILE A 92 -2.84 -3.10 -8.99
C ILE A 92 -4.26 -3.00 -8.42
N PRO A 93 -5.28 -3.53 -9.12
CA PRO A 93 -6.61 -3.66 -8.56
C PRO A 93 -6.59 -4.62 -7.37
N VAL A 94 -7.18 -4.19 -6.24
CA VAL A 94 -7.26 -5.01 -5.01
C VAL A 94 -8.71 -5.09 -4.54
N SER A 95 -9.15 -4.15 -3.72
CA SER A 95 -10.51 -4.05 -3.19
C SER A 95 -10.74 -2.64 -2.67
N LYS A 96 -11.98 -2.13 -2.73
CA LYS A 96 -12.32 -0.80 -2.20
C LYS A 96 -12.02 -0.68 -0.71
N TYR A 97 -11.72 0.53 -0.30
CA TYR A 97 -11.45 0.94 1.08
C TYR A 97 -10.14 0.40 1.63
N LEU A 98 -9.10 0.32 0.77
CA LEU A 98 -7.73 0.05 1.23
C LEU A 98 -7.33 1.07 2.29
N HIS A 99 -6.79 0.58 3.39
CA HIS A 99 -6.41 1.44 4.52
C HIS A 99 -4.95 1.23 4.90
N ASP A 100 -4.69 0.45 5.91
CA ASP A 100 -3.37 0.19 6.44
C ASP A 100 -2.90 -1.24 6.15
N GLY A 101 -1.64 -1.49 6.41
CA GLY A 101 -1.03 -2.77 6.17
C GLY A 101 0.47 -2.78 6.46
N GLY A 102 1.07 -3.94 6.39
CA GLY A 102 2.49 -4.13 6.66
C GLY A 102 3.12 -5.22 5.82
N LEU A 103 4.43 -5.30 5.93
CA LEU A 103 5.20 -6.30 5.22
C LEU A 103 5.19 -7.63 5.97
N ASP A 104 5.14 -8.72 5.24
CA ASP A 104 5.44 -10.04 5.77
C ASP A 104 6.92 -10.14 6.22
N SER A 105 7.29 -11.21 6.92
CA SER A 105 8.65 -11.39 7.45
C SER A 105 9.74 -11.42 6.37
N THR A 106 9.39 -11.78 5.12
CA THR A 106 10.31 -11.79 3.98
C THR A 106 10.46 -10.42 3.31
N LYS A 107 9.59 -9.45 3.67
CA LYS A 107 9.45 -8.14 3.02
C LYS A 107 9.02 -8.21 1.55
N ARG A 108 8.63 -9.39 1.06
CA ARG A 108 8.18 -9.61 -0.32
C ARG A 108 6.71 -9.25 -0.50
N TYR A 109 5.89 -9.60 0.49
CA TYR A 109 4.46 -9.39 0.42
C TYR A 109 4.05 -8.20 1.26
N PHE A 110 3.32 -7.29 0.64
CA PHE A 110 2.63 -6.22 1.34
C PHE A 110 1.20 -6.68 1.62
N MET A 111 0.87 -6.85 2.90
CA MET A 111 -0.45 -7.27 3.37
C MET A 111 -1.26 -6.01 3.68
N VAL A 112 -2.30 -5.75 2.92
CA VAL A 112 -3.12 -4.52 3.05
C VAL A 112 -4.56 -4.85 3.36
N ALA A 113 -5.13 -4.17 4.35
CA ALA A 113 -6.53 -4.29 4.72
C ALA A 113 -7.42 -3.39 3.86
N ALA A 114 -8.41 -3.98 3.21
CA ALA A 114 -9.58 -3.31 2.68
C ALA A 114 -10.67 -3.35 3.77
N ASN A 115 -10.56 -2.44 4.74
CA ASN A 115 -11.21 -2.59 6.04
C ASN A 115 -12.76 -2.60 5.99
N GLN A 116 -13.38 -1.82 5.09
CA GLN A 116 -14.84 -1.83 4.93
C GLN A 116 -15.34 -2.94 3.99
N SER A 117 -14.42 -3.62 3.30
CA SER A 117 -14.72 -4.80 2.47
C SER A 117 -14.45 -6.12 3.22
N ASN A 118 -13.93 -6.06 4.46
CA ASN A 118 -13.55 -7.22 5.26
C ASN A 118 -12.58 -8.17 4.54
N GLN A 119 -11.59 -7.59 3.88
CA GLN A 119 -10.63 -8.33 3.07
C GLN A 119 -9.20 -7.90 3.36
N ILE A 120 -8.26 -8.83 3.16
CA ILE A 120 -6.82 -8.58 3.14
C ILE A 120 -6.29 -8.90 1.74
N GLY A 121 -5.65 -7.93 1.11
CA GLY A 121 -4.91 -8.13 -0.12
C GLY A 121 -3.44 -8.43 0.17
N ALA A 122 -2.89 -9.45 -0.49
CA ALA A 122 -1.46 -9.74 -0.47
C ALA A 122 -0.85 -9.31 -1.81
N ILE A 123 0.03 -8.31 -1.80
CA ILE A 123 0.69 -7.79 -3.00
C ILE A 123 2.13 -8.27 -3.04
N ASP A 124 2.49 -9.00 -4.07
CA ASP A 124 3.86 -9.42 -4.33
C ASP A 124 4.66 -8.26 -4.93
N MET A 125 5.52 -7.64 -4.12
CA MET A 125 6.31 -6.49 -4.53
C MET A 125 7.43 -6.86 -5.51
N LYS A 126 7.88 -8.11 -5.50
CA LYS A 126 8.89 -8.60 -6.45
C LYS A 126 8.29 -8.75 -7.84
N GLU A 127 7.12 -9.38 -7.95
CA GLU A 127 6.41 -9.58 -9.21
C GLU A 127 5.59 -8.35 -9.64
N GLY A 128 5.22 -7.49 -8.69
CA GLY A 128 4.37 -6.32 -8.94
C GLY A 128 2.94 -6.71 -9.31
N LYS A 129 2.33 -7.62 -8.56
CA LYS A 129 0.96 -8.10 -8.79
C LYS A 129 0.25 -8.46 -7.49
N LEU A 130 -1.07 -8.52 -7.54
CA LEU A 130 -1.88 -9.11 -6.47
C LEU A 130 -1.59 -10.63 -6.43
N ALA A 131 -1.12 -11.13 -5.29
CA ALA A 131 -0.87 -12.55 -5.06
C ALA A 131 -2.11 -13.26 -4.53
N GLY A 132 -2.93 -12.57 -3.74
CA GLY A 132 -4.18 -13.12 -3.19
C GLY A 132 -5.05 -12.04 -2.57
N LEU A 133 -6.35 -12.31 -2.53
CA LEU A 133 -7.35 -11.53 -1.80
C LEU A 133 -8.11 -12.51 -0.89
N ILE A 134 -8.19 -12.20 0.39
CA ILE A 134 -8.64 -13.12 1.44
C ILE A 134 -9.75 -12.44 2.21
N ASP A 135 -10.90 -13.11 2.33
CA ASP A 135 -11.98 -12.67 3.21
C ASP A 135 -11.61 -12.95 4.67
N VAL A 136 -11.84 -11.99 5.54
CA VAL A 136 -11.50 -12.03 6.96
C VAL A 136 -12.67 -11.53 7.82
N GLY A 137 -12.47 -11.42 9.12
CA GLY A 137 -13.44 -10.86 10.05
C GLY A 137 -13.76 -9.39 9.79
N LYS A 138 -14.68 -8.84 10.56
CA LYS A 138 -15.17 -7.47 10.36
C LYS A 138 -14.13 -6.42 10.70
N ILE A 139 -13.90 -5.55 9.74
CA ILE A 139 -13.09 -4.33 9.84
C ILE A 139 -11.64 -4.66 10.26
N PRO A 140 -10.89 -5.40 9.39
CA PRO A 140 -9.48 -5.63 9.65
C PRO A 140 -8.73 -4.29 9.72
N HIS A 141 -7.92 -4.12 10.77
CA HIS A 141 -7.20 -2.87 11.01
C HIS A 141 -5.79 -3.13 11.57
N PRO A 142 -4.87 -3.56 10.71
CA PRO A 142 -3.58 -4.08 11.15
C PRO A 142 -2.60 -3.05 11.70
N GLY A 143 -2.75 -1.75 11.38
CA GLY A 143 -1.60 -0.87 11.47
C GLY A 143 -0.49 -1.39 10.57
N ARG A 144 0.51 -2.05 11.14
CA ARG A 144 1.55 -2.79 10.39
C ARG A 144 1.40 -4.30 10.47
N GLY A 145 0.46 -4.80 11.28
CA GLY A 145 0.31 -6.20 11.60
C GLY A 145 1.46 -6.76 12.45
N ALA A 146 1.46 -8.05 12.68
CA ALA A 146 2.50 -8.73 13.41
C ALA A 146 2.99 -9.97 12.67
N ASN A 147 4.31 -10.14 12.62
CA ASN A 147 4.96 -11.33 12.07
C ASN A 147 5.46 -12.21 13.21
N PHE A 148 5.10 -13.50 13.20
CA PHE A 148 5.61 -14.48 14.16
C PHE A 148 5.60 -15.90 13.58
N ILE A 149 6.21 -16.84 14.30
CA ILE A 149 6.19 -18.27 13.95
C ILE A 149 5.07 -18.93 14.74
N HIS A 150 3.99 -19.29 14.07
CA HIS A 150 2.90 -20.03 14.67
C HIS A 150 3.28 -21.52 14.77
N PRO A 151 3.05 -22.22 15.91
CA PRO A 151 3.52 -23.59 16.10
C PRO A 151 2.94 -24.60 15.10
N LYS A 152 1.73 -24.34 14.58
CA LYS A 152 1.06 -25.21 13.61
C LYS A 152 1.24 -24.75 12.16
N TYR A 153 1.23 -23.43 11.90
CA TYR A 153 1.18 -22.87 10.53
C TYR A 153 2.51 -22.29 10.05
N GLY A 154 3.55 -22.27 10.92
CA GLY A 154 4.84 -21.67 10.56
C GLY A 154 4.80 -20.14 10.53
N PRO A 155 5.57 -19.50 9.62
CA PRO A 155 5.58 -18.04 9.51
C PRO A 155 4.20 -17.50 9.14
N VAL A 156 3.67 -16.59 9.94
CA VAL A 156 2.39 -15.94 9.71
C VAL A 156 2.52 -14.42 9.84
N TRP A 157 1.65 -13.71 9.15
CA TRP A 157 1.35 -12.32 9.39
C TRP A 157 -0.09 -12.23 9.91
N SER A 158 -0.33 -11.44 10.94
CA SER A 158 -1.63 -11.36 11.59
C SER A 158 -2.08 -9.93 11.81
N THR A 159 -3.38 -9.75 11.95
CA THR A 159 -4.03 -8.48 12.28
C THR A 159 -5.23 -8.73 13.19
N GLY A 160 -5.50 -7.77 14.07
CA GLY A 160 -6.78 -7.68 14.75
C GLY A 160 -7.86 -7.00 13.90
N HIS A 161 -9.06 -6.98 14.43
CA HIS A 161 -10.24 -6.39 13.80
C HIS A 161 -10.89 -5.37 14.74
N LEU A 162 -11.53 -4.34 14.16
CA LEU A 162 -12.31 -3.36 14.94
C LEU A 162 -13.77 -3.77 15.10
N GLY A 163 -14.24 -4.67 14.28
CA GLY A 163 -15.64 -5.09 14.20
C GLY A 163 -15.94 -6.47 14.79
N ASP A 164 -14.93 -7.22 15.22
CA ASP A 164 -15.08 -8.48 15.93
C ASP A 164 -13.83 -8.82 16.76
N ASP A 165 -13.88 -9.91 17.52
CA ASP A 165 -12.83 -10.35 18.46
C ASP A 165 -11.84 -11.37 17.87
N THR A 166 -11.82 -11.53 16.56
CA THR A 166 -10.90 -12.45 15.85
C THR A 166 -9.56 -11.81 15.52
N ILE A 167 -8.58 -12.68 15.34
CA ILE A 167 -7.23 -12.33 14.85
C ILE A 167 -6.94 -13.15 13.59
#